data_13fd875add7a56fd61ad2d8b6aca55f0
#
_entry.id   13fd875add7a56fd61ad2d8b6aca55f0
#
_cell.length_a   1.000
_cell.length_b   1.000
_cell.length_c   1.000
_cell.angle_alpha   90.00
_cell.angle_beta   90.00
_cell.angle_gamma   90.00
#
_symmetry.space_group_name_H-M   'P 1'
#
loop_
_entity.id
_entity.type
_entity.pdbx_description
1 polymer ?
#
loop_
_entity_poly.entity_id
_entity_poly.type
_entity_poly.pdbx_seq_one_letter_code
_entity_poly.pdbx_strand_id
1 'polypeptide(L)'
;NPYYFLNLNNNKIVLSNTKNAIQDKDPSNRDFYEKNFSNMLKRIEGYEEEFSKISDKTSEFVFIVDEDKLDYFIKYLNLNILKIKRDEKDKITNEKEVEDICKKYKEKCIFLSSSNDILKNNEKLLDKYKVKPLLLKIYDNDILYEDMIQYNISLLKSNFK
;
A
#
# COMPACT_ATOMS: atom_id res chain seq x y z
N ASN A 1 6.76 4.44 -11.70
CA ASN A 1 6.68 4.26 -10.25
C ASN A 1 7.40 2.95 -9.86
N PRO A 2 8.53 2.99 -9.13
CA PRO A 2 9.32 1.82 -8.77
C PRO A 2 8.65 0.92 -7.70
N TYR A 3 7.58 1.38 -7.08
CA TYR A 3 6.90 0.67 -5.98
C TYR A 3 5.85 -0.36 -6.46
N TYR A 4 6.01 -0.89 -7.69
CA TYR A 4 5.11 -1.89 -8.27
C TYR A 4 4.96 -3.16 -7.41
N PHE A 5 5.97 -3.47 -6.60
CA PHE A 5 5.98 -4.62 -5.70
C PHE A 5 4.97 -4.52 -4.53
N LEU A 6 4.40 -3.34 -4.26
CA LEU A 6 3.33 -3.16 -3.29
C LEU A 6 2.00 -3.79 -3.74
N ASN A 7 1.91 -4.19 -5.00
CA ASN A 7 0.81 -4.99 -5.54
C ASN A 7 1.25 -6.46 -5.60
N LEU A 8 0.58 -7.34 -4.84
CA LEU A 8 0.96 -8.77 -4.76
C LEU A 8 0.86 -9.49 -6.10
N ASN A 9 -0.06 -9.10 -7.00
CA ASN A 9 -0.15 -9.68 -8.34
C ASN A 9 1.11 -9.39 -9.15
N ASN A 10 1.64 -8.17 -9.08
CA ASN A 10 2.90 -7.83 -9.75
C ASN A 10 4.06 -8.65 -9.19
N ASN A 11 4.06 -8.92 -7.90
CA ASN A 11 5.08 -9.73 -7.24
C ASN A 11 5.07 -11.18 -7.74
N LYS A 12 3.89 -11.77 -7.89
CA LYS A 12 3.76 -13.13 -8.48
C LYS A 12 4.35 -13.19 -9.89
N ILE A 13 4.13 -12.15 -10.71
CA ILE A 13 4.70 -12.06 -12.06
C ILE A 13 6.23 -11.98 -12.02
N VAL A 14 6.78 -11.13 -11.16
CA VAL A 14 8.24 -10.99 -10.99
C VAL A 14 8.86 -12.30 -10.53
N LEU A 15 8.28 -12.95 -9.54
CA LEU A 15 8.77 -14.25 -9.02
C LEU A 15 8.75 -15.32 -10.11
N SER A 16 7.67 -15.40 -10.90
CA SER A 16 7.56 -16.34 -12.02
C SER A 16 8.64 -16.10 -13.07
N ASN A 17 8.84 -14.84 -13.48
CA ASN A 17 9.86 -14.47 -14.46
C ASN A 17 11.26 -14.75 -13.94
N THR A 18 11.53 -14.44 -12.67
CA THR A 18 12.83 -14.72 -12.03
C THR A 18 13.10 -16.23 -11.97
N LYS A 19 12.11 -17.02 -11.53
CA LYS A 19 12.23 -18.49 -11.52
C LYS A 19 12.56 -19.03 -12.92
N ASN A 20 11.82 -18.62 -13.94
CA ASN A 20 12.05 -19.08 -15.30
C ASN A 20 13.46 -18.72 -15.79
N ALA A 21 13.91 -17.48 -15.58
CA ALA A 21 15.25 -17.05 -15.97
C ALA A 21 16.37 -17.82 -15.27
N ILE A 22 16.19 -18.19 -13.99
CA ILE A 22 17.15 -19.02 -13.25
C ILE A 22 17.13 -20.46 -13.79
N GLN A 23 15.95 -21.04 -14.02
CA GLN A 23 15.82 -22.40 -14.56
C GLN A 23 16.46 -22.56 -15.96
N ASP A 24 16.43 -21.52 -16.78
CA ASP A 24 17.08 -21.51 -18.10
C ASP A 24 18.61 -21.49 -17.98
N LYS A 25 19.17 -20.90 -16.92
CA LYS A 25 20.61 -20.84 -16.66
C LYS A 25 21.14 -22.05 -15.89
N ASP A 26 20.30 -22.66 -15.06
CA ASP A 26 20.64 -23.83 -14.23
C ASP A 26 19.53 -24.89 -14.29
N PRO A 27 19.41 -25.59 -15.44
CA PRO A 27 18.35 -26.56 -15.64
C PRO A 27 18.48 -27.81 -14.77
N SER A 28 19.66 -28.11 -14.22
CA SER A 28 19.88 -29.24 -13.34
C SER A 28 19.20 -29.10 -11.97
N ASN A 29 18.93 -27.87 -11.52
CA ASN A 29 18.26 -27.58 -10.25
C ASN A 29 16.80 -27.11 -10.44
N ARG A 30 16.17 -27.42 -11.56
CA ARG A 30 14.81 -26.99 -11.90
C ARG A 30 13.78 -27.30 -10.81
N ASP A 31 13.78 -28.51 -10.28
CA ASP A 31 12.83 -28.96 -9.27
C ASP A 31 13.00 -28.20 -7.94
N PHE A 32 14.24 -27.84 -7.60
CA PHE A 32 14.51 -27.01 -6.42
C PHE A 32 13.91 -25.61 -6.56
N TYR A 33 14.07 -24.98 -7.72
CA TYR A 33 13.50 -23.65 -7.98
C TYR A 33 11.98 -23.70 -8.04
N GLU A 34 11.39 -24.73 -8.61
CA GLU A 34 9.93 -24.92 -8.67
C GLU A 34 9.33 -25.08 -7.27
N LYS A 35 9.97 -25.88 -6.41
CA LYS A 35 9.55 -26.07 -5.03
C LYS A 35 9.61 -24.75 -4.24
N ASN A 36 10.68 -23.97 -4.36
CA ASN A 36 10.82 -22.69 -3.66
C ASN A 36 9.79 -21.68 -4.18
N PHE A 37 9.56 -21.60 -5.46
CA PHE A 37 8.54 -20.76 -6.06
C PHE A 37 7.14 -21.13 -5.57
N SER A 38 6.78 -22.42 -5.56
CA SER A 38 5.49 -22.90 -5.05
C SER A 38 5.29 -22.55 -3.57
N ASN A 39 6.33 -22.68 -2.75
CA ASN A 39 6.25 -22.29 -1.33
C ASN A 39 6.03 -20.79 -1.16
N MET A 40 6.67 -19.97 -1.98
CA MET A 40 6.48 -18.51 -1.93
C MET A 40 5.09 -18.10 -2.42
N LEU A 41 4.57 -18.75 -3.47
CA LEU A 41 3.20 -18.50 -3.94
C LEU A 41 2.17 -18.77 -2.86
N LYS A 42 2.26 -19.89 -2.14
CA LYS A 42 1.33 -20.20 -1.03
C LYS A 42 1.34 -19.12 0.06
N ARG A 43 2.51 -18.55 0.36
CA ARG A 43 2.61 -17.44 1.33
C ARG A 43 1.92 -16.17 0.79
N ILE A 44 2.14 -15.84 -0.48
CA ILE A 44 1.49 -14.69 -1.11
C ILE A 44 -0.03 -14.87 -1.13
N GLU A 45 -0.53 -16.07 -1.46
CA GLU A 45 -1.95 -16.39 -1.41
C GLU A 45 -2.55 -16.15 -0.02
N GLY A 46 -1.84 -16.54 1.03
CA GLY A 46 -2.24 -16.23 2.41
C GLY A 46 -2.34 -14.72 2.68
N TYR A 47 -1.40 -13.92 2.17
CA TYR A 47 -1.47 -12.46 2.29
C TYR A 47 -2.62 -11.87 1.46
N GLU A 48 -2.90 -12.42 0.28
CA GLU A 48 -4.05 -12.00 -0.55
C GLU A 48 -5.38 -12.21 0.17
N GLU A 49 -5.56 -13.36 0.82
CA GLU A 49 -6.76 -13.63 1.62
C GLU A 49 -6.93 -12.60 2.76
N GLU A 50 -5.84 -12.25 3.44
CA GLU A 50 -5.87 -11.25 4.51
C GLU A 50 -6.21 -9.86 3.98
N PHE A 51 -5.62 -9.45 2.86
CA PHE A 51 -5.94 -8.17 2.22
C PHE A 51 -7.35 -8.13 1.65
N SER A 52 -7.88 -9.24 1.14
CA SER A 52 -9.28 -9.31 0.70
C SER A 52 -10.26 -9.00 1.84
N LYS A 53 -10.05 -9.61 3.02
CA LYS A 53 -10.85 -9.32 4.22
C LYS A 53 -10.77 -7.86 4.66
N ILE A 54 -9.61 -7.22 4.46
CA ILE A 54 -9.40 -5.80 4.78
C ILE A 54 -10.12 -4.92 3.75
N SER A 55 -10.02 -5.25 2.46
CA SER A 55 -10.64 -4.49 1.38
C SER A 55 -12.15 -4.34 1.59
N ASP A 56 -12.83 -5.40 2.00
CA ASP A 56 -14.27 -5.37 2.31
C ASP A 56 -14.59 -4.36 3.42
N LYS A 57 -13.75 -4.28 4.45
CA LYS A 57 -13.94 -3.38 5.60
C LYS A 57 -13.57 -1.92 5.29
N THR A 58 -12.69 -1.68 4.33
CA THR A 58 -12.24 -0.33 3.96
C THR A 58 -13.15 0.36 2.95
N SER A 59 -14.14 -0.34 2.39
CA SER A 59 -15.03 0.18 1.33
C SER A 59 -15.82 1.42 1.72
N GLU A 60 -16.12 1.60 3.02
CA GLU A 60 -16.85 2.76 3.55
C GLU A 60 -15.95 3.95 3.90
N PHE A 61 -14.64 3.79 3.80
CA PHE A 61 -13.66 4.82 4.14
C PHE A 61 -13.21 5.58 2.89
N VAL A 62 -12.73 6.81 3.11
CA VAL A 62 -12.02 7.59 2.10
C VAL A 62 -10.60 7.85 2.60
N PHE A 63 -9.64 7.59 1.74
CA PHE A 63 -8.23 7.77 2.05
C PHE A 63 -7.69 9.01 1.34
N ILE A 64 -7.21 9.98 2.12
CA ILE A 64 -6.48 11.13 1.59
C ILE A 64 -5.02 10.73 1.42
N VAL A 65 -4.44 11.03 0.27
CA VAL A 65 -3.07 10.63 -0.10
C VAL A 65 -2.33 11.81 -0.71
N ASP A 66 -1.09 12.04 -0.29
CA ASP A 66 -0.20 13.11 -0.80
C ASP A 66 1.11 12.54 -1.37
N GLU A 67 1.05 11.39 -2.02
CA GLU A 67 2.21 10.73 -2.63
C GLU A 67 1.82 9.71 -3.69
N ASP A 68 2.74 9.46 -4.65
CA ASP A 68 2.56 8.46 -5.70
C ASP A 68 3.14 7.09 -5.34
N LYS A 69 3.91 6.99 -4.26
CA LYS A 69 4.56 5.75 -3.84
C LYS A 69 3.56 4.63 -3.55
N LEU A 70 2.40 5.00 -3.02
CA LEU A 70 1.34 4.08 -2.63
C LEU A 70 0.36 3.71 -3.76
N ASP A 71 0.50 4.24 -4.98
CA ASP A 71 -0.47 4.05 -6.07
C ASP A 71 -0.75 2.57 -6.37
N TYR A 72 0.28 1.72 -6.39
CA TYR A 72 0.11 0.28 -6.62
C TYR A 72 -0.60 -0.44 -5.47
N PHE A 73 -0.35 -0.03 -4.23
CA PHE A 73 -1.04 -0.54 -3.05
C PHE A 73 -2.51 -0.14 -3.04
N ILE A 74 -2.78 1.14 -3.29
CA ILE A 74 -4.12 1.71 -3.40
C ILE A 74 -4.94 0.98 -4.46
N LYS A 75 -4.37 0.81 -5.65
CA LYS A 75 -5.00 0.08 -6.75
C LYS A 75 -5.24 -1.39 -6.41
N TYR A 76 -4.30 -2.03 -5.73
CA TYR A 76 -4.42 -3.43 -5.34
C TYR A 76 -5.58 -3.68 -4.37
N LEU A 77 -5.74 -2.80 -3.38
CA LEU A 77 -6.83 -2.87 -2.40
C LEU A 77 -8.11 -2.18 -2.86
N ASN A 78 -8.14 -1.60 -4.05
CA ASN A 78 -9.28 -0.83 -4.58
C ASN A 78 -9.79 0.23 -3.60
N LEU A 79 -8.87 0.97 -2.96
CA LEU A 79 -9.23 1.98 -1.96
C LEU A 79 -9.89 3.19 -2.62
N ASN A 80 -10.92 3.71 -1.96
CA ASN A 80 -11.54 4.97 -2.35
C ASN A 80 -10.65 6.14 -1.89
N ILE A 81 -10.05 6.88 -2.82
CA ILE A 81 -9.04 7.90 -2.51
C ILE A 81 -9.44 9.30 -2.93
N LEU A 82 -8.91 10.27 -2.18
CA LEU A 82 -8.75 11.66 -2.59
C LEU A 82 -7.25 11.99 -2.60
N LYS A 83 -6.72 12.30 -3.78
CA LYS A 83 -5.31 12.71 -3.90
C LYS A 83 -5.17 14.21 -3.68
N ILE A 84 -4.25 14.61 -2.80
CA ILE A 84 -3.87 16.01 -2.61
C ILE A 84 -3.15 16.47 -3.89
N LYS A 85 -3.55 17.64 -4.38
CA LYS A 85 -2.94 18.30 -5.54
C LYS A 85 -2.17 19.51 -5.04
N ARG A 86 -0.90 19.66 -5.48
CA ARG A 86 -0.05 20.79 -5.13
C ARG A 86 0.38 21.55 -6.37
N ASP A 87 0.60 22.85 -6.19
CA ASP A 87 1.21 23.71 -7.21
C ASP A 87 2.76 23.67 -7.13
N GLU A 88 3.41 24.41 -8.02
CA GLU A 88 4.89 24.53 -8.06
C GLU A 88 5.51 25.09 -6.78
N LYS A 89 4.72 25.74 -5.92
CA LYS A 89 5.13 26.29 -4.62
C LYS A 89 4.73 25.40 -3.44
N ASP A 90 4.41 24.13 -3.73
CA ASP A 90 3.98 23.12 -2.74
C ASP A 90 2.70 23.47 -1.98
N LYS A 91 1.87 24.38 -2.52
CA LYS A 91 0.59 24.76 -1.91
C LYS A 91 -0.51 23.82 -2.38
N ILE A 92 -1.38 23.38 -1.47
CA ILE A 92 -2.55 22.54 -1.79
C ILE A 92 -3.53 23.37 -2.66
N THR A 93 -3.84 22.85 -3.84
CA THR A 93 -4.73 23.52 -4.81
C THR A 93 -6.18 23.02 -4.74
N ASN A 94 -6.42 21.85 -4.15
CA ASN A 94 -7.75 21.27 -3.99
C ASN A 94 -8.24 21.24 -2.54
N GLU A 95 -7.86 22.24 -1.72
CA GLU A 95 -8.20 22.30 -0.30
C GLU A 95 -9.72 22.22 -0.04
N LYS A 96 -10.53 22.85 -0.88
CA LYS A 96 -12.00 22.79 -0.76
C LYS A 96 -12.52 21.36 -0.94
N GLU A 97 -12.00 20.62 -1.90
CA GLU A 97 -12.37 19.22 -2.13
C GLU A 97 -12.00 18.35 -0.91
N VAL A 98 -10.82 18.57 -0.32
CA VAL A 98 -10.37 17.90 0.92
C VAL A 98 -11.33 18.23 2.07
N GLU A 99 -11.69 19.49 2.24
CA GLU A 99 -12.63 19.94 3.27
C GLU A 99 -14.00 19.26 3.13
N ASP A 100 -14.56 19.26 1.93
CA ASP A 100 -15.87 18.68 1.65
C ASP A 100 -15.88 17.16 1.94
N ILE A 101 -14.82 16.45 1.57
CA ILE A 101 -14.63 15.03 1.87
C ILE A 101 -14.52 14.80 3.37
N CYS A 102 -13.69 15.57 4.09
CA CYS A 102 -13.54 15.43 5.53
C CYS A 102 -14.85 15.68 6.28
N LYS A 103 -15.64 16.69 5.86
CA LYS A 103 -16.96 16.96 6.43
C LYS A 103 -17.96 15.83 6.17
N LYS A 104 -17.93 15.27 4.96
CA LYS A 104 -18.84 14.20 4.55
C LYS A 104 -18.57 12.88 5.26
N TYR A 105 -17.30 12.47 5.29
CA TYR A 105 -16.89 11.14 5.78
C TYR A 105 -16.48 11.14 7.27
N LYS A 106 -16.14 12.29 7.83
CA LYS A 106 -15.80 12.46 9.27
C LYS A 106 -14.73 11.43 9.71
N GLU A 107 -15.08 10.61 10.71
CA GLU A 107 -14.18 9.58 11.27
C GLU A 107 -13.81 8.47 10.27
N LYS A 108 -14.53 8.36 9.14
CA LYS A 108 -14.20 7.45 8.03
C LYS A 108 -13.22 8.08 7.02
N CYS A 109 -12.68 9.26 7.32
CA CYS A 109 -11.64 9.90 6.52
C CYS A 109 -10.27 9.60 7.16
N ILE A 110 -9.38 8.97 6.40
CA ILE A 110 -8.05 8.52 6.86
C ILE A 110 -6.99 9.14 5.97
N PHE A 111 -5.90 9.64 6.55
CA PHE A 111 -4.73 10.08 5.78
C PHE A 111 -3.74 8.92 5.67
N LEU A 112 -3.52 8.42 4.46
CA LEU A 112 -2.64 7.30 4.19
C LEU A 112 -1.28 7.81 3.72
N SER A 113 -0.20 7.40 4.38
CA SER A 113 1.16 7.81 4.03
C SER A 113 2.17 6.69 4.24
N SER A 114 3.30 6.79 3.53
CA SER A 114 4.48 5.93 3.72
C SER A 114 5.64 6.64 4.42
N SER A 115 5.48 7.91 4.83
CA SER A 115 6.55 8.75 5.37
C SER A 115 6.08 9.68 6.48
N ASN A 116 6.87 9.76 7.54
CA ASN A 116 6.65 10.74 8.61
C ASN A 116 6.83 12.19 8.12
N ASP A 117 7.67 12.42 7.11
CA ASP A 117 7.87 13.76 6.57
C ASP A 117 6.61 14.24 5.84
N ILE A 118 5.95 13.35 5.09
CA ILE A 118 4.66 13.67 4.46
C ILE A 118 3.60 13.96 5.51
N LEU A 119 3.57 13.22 6.63
CA LEU A 119 2.65 13.49 7.74
C LEU A 119 2.91 14.88 8.35
N LYS A 120 4.17 15.24 8.61
CA LYS A 120 4.55 16.57 9.13
C LYS A 120 4.16 17.69 8.18
N ASN A 121 4.39 17.51 6.87
CA ASN A 121 4.02 18.50 5.86
C ASN A 121 2.51 18.75 5.79
N ASN A 122 1.71 17.78 6.23
CA ASN A 122 0.24 17.84 6.26
C ASN A 122 -0.34 18.04 7.66
N GLU A 123 0.48 18.26 8.70
CA GLU A 123 0.05 18.35 10.10
C GLU A 123 -1.11 19.35 10.29
N LYS A 124 -1.01 20.56 9.73
CA LYS A 124 -2.07 21.58 9.80
C LYS A 124 -3.41 21.11 9.22
N LEU A 125 -3.37 20.33 8.12
CA LEU A 125 -4.55 19.76 7.51
C LEU A 125 -5.14 18.66 8.39
N LEU A 126 -4.30 17.77 8.91
CA LEU A 126 -4.69 16.68 9.79
C LEU A 126 -5.36 17.21 11.06
N ASP A 127 -4.78 18.21 11.70
CA ASP A 127 -5.31 18.84 12.91
C ASP A 127 -6.62 19.59 12.65
N LYS A 128 -6.66 20.39 11.57
CA LYS A 128 -7.85 21.18 11.19
C LYS A 128 -9.08 20.31 10.99
N TYR A 129 -8.93 19.17 10.34
CA TYR A 129 -10.05 18.29 10.00
C TYR A 129 -10.12 17.04 10.87
N LYS A 130 -9.24 16.88 11.86
CA LYS A 130 -9.14 15.73 12.76
C LYS A 130 -9.04 14.40 12.01
N VAL A 131 -8.26 14.41 10.92
CA VAL A 131 -8.05 13.22 10.08
C VAL A 131 -7.00 12.34 10.74
N LYS A 132 -7.34 11.08 10.95
CA LYS A 132 -6.42 10.08 11.51
C LYS A 132 -5.36 9.68 10.48
N PRO A 133 -4.06 9.80 10.80
CA PRO A 133 -3.01 9.30 9.92
C PRO A 133 -2.84 7.79 10.07
N LEU A 134 -2.51 7.13 8.96
CA LEU A 134 -2.14 5.73 8.89
C LEU A 134 -0.83 5.61 8.12
N LEU A 135 0.24 5.20 8.82
CA LEU A 135 1.59 5.12 8.25
C LEU A 135 1.89 3.68 7.83
N LEU A 136 1.88 3.44 6.52
CA LEU A 136 2.30 2.17 5.93
C LEU A 136 3.82 2.08 5.85
N LYS A 137 4.35 0.88 5.96
CA LYS A 137 5.75 0.60 5.59
C LYS A 137 5.85 0.33 4.09
N ILE A 138 6.89 0.88 3.48
CA ILE A 138 7.34 0.54 2.14
C ILE A 138 8.75 -0.06 2.25
N TYR A 139 9.17 -0.81 1.25
CA TYR A 139 10.52 -1.39 1.21
C TYR A 139 11.57 -0.28 1.10
N ASP A 140 12.49 -0.23 2.08
CA ASP A 140 13.54 0.78 2.21
C ASP A 140 14.94 0.18 2.52
N ASN A 141 15.17 -1.09 2.21
CA ASN A 141 16.36 -1.91 2.46
C ASN A 141 16.58 -2.36 3.92
N ASP A 142 15.87 -1.80 4.90
CA ASP A 142 16.03 -2.15 6.32
C ASP A 142 14.97 -3.18 6.79
N ILE A 143 14.06 -3.58 5.92
CA ILE A 143 12.99 -4.51 6.24
C ILE A 143 12.88 -5.60 5.17
N LEU A 144 12.66 -6.85 5.59
CA LEU A 144 12.34 -7.92 4.66
C LEU A 144 10.94 -7.66 4.04
N TYR A 145 10.79 -8.04 2.77
CA TYR A 145 9.54 -7.83 2.06
C TYR A 145 8.31 -8.44 2.78
N GLU A 146 8.47 -9.66 3.29
CA GLU A 146 7.39 -10.34 4.01
C GLU A 146 7.04 -9.63 5.32
N ASP A 147 8.03 -9.15 6.07
CA ASP A 147 7.81 -8.41 7.32
C ASP A 147 7.09 -7.09 7.05
N MET A 148 7.40 -6.42 5.94
CA MET A 148 6.69 -5.22 5.49
C MET A 148 5.21 -5.53 5.21
N ILE A 149 4.92 -6.60 4.47
CA ILE A 149 3.55 -7.01 4.16
C ILE A 149 2.78 -7.37 5.44
N GLN A 150 3.38 -8.17 6.32
CA GLN A 150 2.76 -8.55 7.59
C GLN A 150 2.50 -7.36 8.51
N TYR A 151 3.44 -6.41 8.57
CA TYR A 151 3.24 -5.16 9.31
C TYR A 151 2.02 -4.39 8.78
N ASN A 152 1.95 -4.19 7.46
CA ASN A 152 0.86 -3.46 6.84
C ASN A 152 -0.50 -4.16 7.04
N ILE A 153 -0.56 -5.48 6.91
CA ILE A 153 -1.75 -6.28 7.23
C ILE A 153 -2.18 -6.06 8.69
N SER A 154 -1.25 -6.18 9.63
CA SER A 154 -1.53 -6.02 11.07
C SER A 154 -2.02 -4.61 11.39
N LEU A 155 -1.39 -3.59 10.80
CA LEU A 155 -1.78 -2.19 10.93
C LEU A 155 -3.20 -1.95 10.43
N LEU A 156 -3.53 -2.43 9.23
CA LEU A 156 -4.86 -2.29 8.65
C LEU A 156 -5.91 -3.03 9.48
N LYS A 157 -5.68 -4.26 9.87
CA LYS A 157 -6.58 -5.04 10.73
C LYS A 157 -6.88 -4.37 12.08
N SER A 158 -5.89 -3.73 12.68
CA SER A 158 -6.08 -3.03 13.96
C SER A 158 -6.92 -1.77 13.82
N ASN A 159 -6.95 -1.15 12.64
CA ASN A 159 -7.68 0.08 12.36
C ASN A 159 -9.05 -0.13 11.73
N PHE A 160 -9.28 -1.24 11.03
CA PHE A 160 -10.53 -1.58 10.35
C PHE A 160 -11.06 -2.91 10.92
N LYS A 161 -11.81 -2.83 12.02
CA LYS A 161 -12.42 -3.99 12.70
C LYS A 161 -13.81 -4.30 12.18
#